data_2d0efcc16a0201bfa2f121ad10578532
#
_entry.id   2d0efcc16a0201bfa2f121ad10578532
#
_cell.length_a   1.000
_cell.length_b   1.000
_cell.length_c   1.000
_cell.angle_alpha   90.00
_cell.angle_beta   90.00
_cell.angle_gamma   90.00
#
_symmetry.space_group_name_H-M   'P 1'
#
loop_
_entity.id
_entity.type
_entity.pdbx_description
1 polymer ?
#
loop_
_entity_poly.entity_id
_entity_poly.type
_entity_poly.pdbx_seq_one_letter_code
_entity_poly.pdbx_strand_id
1 'polypeptide(L)'
;MSAQHKAIRNIAIIAHVDHGKTTLVDSLLAQSGIFRDNEAVPTCVMDSNDLERERGITILSKNTAVDYNDTRINIVDTPGHADFGGEVERVLGMVDGCLLIVDANEGPMPQTRFVLKKALEQGLRPIVFVNKIDRARVDPETAVDKVLDLFIELGADDDQCDFPYLFGSGLGGFAKPDMKTDSDNMQPLFDAILRHVPPPVGDVEKPLQLQITTLDYSDFLGRIIIGRVHNGVIKQGQSASLIKDDGSIKRGRISKLLGFQGLQRVEIEEASAGDLVAVAGFDDVNIGETIACPDEPTALPLIKVDEPTLQMTFVVNDSPFAGKEGKFVTSRQVRDRLQRELLTNVALRVEDTDSPDRFAVSGRGELHLGILIETMRREGYEFQVSQPQVIFRTIDGTPCEPVETLVMDVPEEAVGGCIEKLGTRKGEMQNMETGQDGRTQLEFIVPSRGLIGFRGEFIRTTRGEGIMSHSFFEYRPMLGEFDTRRNGVLIAFEEGTATFYALKNAEDRGQFFISPGTKVYKGMIIGENNRPQDLEINVCKAKQLTNMRSAGAEELDTLQAPVQMTLERALEYIGPDEMLEVTPESIRLRKLPAKKMAKR
;
A
#
# COMPACT_ATOMS: atom_id res chain seq x y z
N MET A 1 41.75 -11.97 12.23
CA MET A 1 41.68 -10.50 12.13
C MET A 1 40.39 -10.11 12.80
N SER A 2 40.41 -9.34 13.90
CA SER A 2 39.18 -8.87 14.54
C SER A 2 38.42 -8.03 13.54
N ALA A 3 37.18 -8.38 13.27
CA ALA A 3 36.31 -7.56 12.45
C ALA A 3 36.27 -6.16 13.09
N GLN A 4 36.80 -5.17 12.40
CA GLN A 4 36.68 -3.77 12.81
C GLN A 4 35.17 -3.46 12.71
N HIS A 5 34.50 -3.28 13.84
CA HIS A 5 33.12 -2.86 13.86
C HIS A 5 33.01 -1.50 13.17
N LYS A 6 32.47 -1.46 11.95
CA LYS A 6 32.17 -0.21 11.25
C LYS A 6 31.14 0.58 12.06
N ALA A 7 31.25 1.90 12.04
CA ALA A 7 30.17 2.74 12.53
C ALA A 7 28.89 2.47 11.72
N ILE A 8 27.74 2.59 12.36
CA ILE A 8 26.45 2.30 11.73
C ILE A 8 25.57 3.55 11.75
N ARG A 9 24.79 3.73 10.71
CA ARG A 9 23.66 4.68 10.64
C ARG A 9 22.46 3.97 10.02
N ASN A 10 21.31 4.05 10.67
CA ASN A 10 20.07 3.46 10.19
C ASN A 10 19.10 4.58 9.81
N ILE A 11 18.70 4.67 8.55
CA ILE A 11 17.79 5.69 8.05
C ILE A 11 16.59 5.07 7.35
N ALA A 12 15.41 5.67 7.55
CA ALA A 12 14.23 5.41 6.72
C ALA A 12 14.13 6.47 5.63
N ILE A 13 13.63 6.11 4.45
CA ILE A 13 13.34 7.06 3.38
C ILE A 13 11.84 7.27 3.28
N ILE A 14 11.41 8.51 3.44
CA ILE A 14 10.03 8.96 3.34
C ILE A 14 9.88 9.85 2.11
N ALA A 15 8.95 9.50 1.22
CA ALA A 15 8.67 10.31 0.04
C ALA A 15 7.22 10.12 -0.42
N HIS A 16 6.67 11.14 -1.07
CA HIS A 16 5.46 10.98 -1.86
C HIS A 16 5.74 10.19 -3.15
N VAL A 17 4.70 9.59 -3.72
CA VAL A 17 4.75 9.00 -5.07
C VAL A 17 5.30 10.04 -6.04
N ASP A 18 6.16 9.62 -6.95
CA ASP A 18 6.82 10.46 -7.95
C ASP A 18 7.77 11.56 -7.41
N HIS A 19 7.99 11.73 -6.11
CA HIS A 19 9.01 12.65 -5.58
C HIS A 19 10.46 12.21 -5.84
N GLY A 20 10.65 11.01 -6.42
CA GLY A 20 11.95 10.53 -6.89
C GLY A 20 12.73 9.72 -5.85
N LYS A 21 12.03 9.04 -4.94
CA LYS A 21 12.61 8.14 -3.92
C LYS A 21 13.53 7.10 -4.54
N THR A 22 13.00 6.29 -5.46
CA THR A 22 13.73 5.21 -6.13
C THR A 22 14.96 5.73 -6.87
N THR A 23 14.80 6.84 -7.61
CA THR A 23 15.89 7.46 -8.36
C THR A 23 17.01 7.98 -7.46
N LEU A 24 16.65 8.55 -6.28
CA LEU A 24 17.63 9.00 -5.31
C LEU A 24 18.40 7.82 -4.70
N VAL A 25 17.72 6.74 -4.34
CA VAL A 25 18.37 5.53 -3.80
C VAL A 25 19.26 4.89 -4.83
N ASP A 26 18.84 4.80 -6.10
CA ASP A 26 19.67 4.31 -7.19
C ASP A 26 20.96 5.14 -7.31
N SER A 27 20.88 6.48 -7.21
CA SER A 27 22.05 7.37 -7.22
C SER A 27 22.96 7.16 -6.01
N LEU A 28 22.41 6.98 -4.83
CA LEU A 28 23.20 6.67 -3.63
C LEU A 28 23.93 5.33 -3.77
N LEU A 29 23.25 4.31 -4.27
CA LEU A 29 23.84 2.99 -4.52
C LEU A 29 24.96 3.07 -5.57
N ALA A 30 24.72 3.78 -6.66
CA ALA A 30 25.71 3.93 -7.74
C ALA A 30 26.99 4.62 -7.26
N GLN A 31 26.86 5.65 -6.39
CA GLN A 31 28.00 6.45 -5.90
C GLN A 31 28.66 5.89 -4.62
N SER A 32 28.07 4.87 -4.01
CA SER A 32 28.67 4.20 -2.83
C SER A 32 29.80 3.22 -3.16
N GLY A 33 30.09 2.99 -4.45
CA GLY A 33 31.15 2.06 -4.88
C GLY A 33 30.79 0.58 -4.76
N ILE A 34 29.54 0.24 -4.52
CA ILE A 34 29.06 -1.16 -4.44
C ILE A 34 29.10 -1.84 -5.82
N PHE A 35 28.83 -1.10 -6.88
CA PHE A 35 28.90 -1.60 -8.25
C PHE A 35 30.32 -1.43 -8.81
N ARG A 36 30.78 -2.38 -9.59
CA ARG A 36 32.07 -2.30 -10.29
C ARG A 36 31.96 -1.29 -11.44
N ASP A 37 33.06 -0.60 -11.78
CA ASP A 37 33.13 0.47 -12.80
C ASP A 37 32.53 0.09 -14.17
N ASN A 38 32.31 -1.18 -14.46
CA ASN A 38 31.75 -1.71 -15.72
C ASN A 38 30.43 -2.46 -15.54
N GLU A 39 29.81 -2.41 -14.38
CA GLU A 39 28.54 -3.09 -14.09
C GLU A 39 27.39 -2.12 -14.43
N ALA A 40 26.50 -2.52 -15.33
CA ALA A 40 25.29 -1.74 -15.60
C ALA A 40 24.41 -1.74 -14.36
N VAL A 41 24.25 -0.58 -13.72
CA VAL A 41 23.32 -0.41 -12.60
C VAL A 41 21.90 -0.53 -13.16
N PRO A 42 21.12 -1.53 -12.74
CA PRO A 42 19.71 -1.61 -13.13
C PRO A 42 18.98 -0.35 -12.66
N THR A 43 18.10 0.21 -13.47
CA THR A 43 17.23 1.32 -13.06
C THR A 43 16.07 0.78 -12.22
N CYS A 44 15.59 1.56 -11.24
CA CYS A 44 14.50 1.19 -10.32
C CYS A 44 14.84 -0.06 -9.49
N VAL A 45 16.05 -0.06 -8.94
CA VAL A 45 16.63 -1.20 -8.22
C VAL A 45 15.79 -1.58 -6.99
N MET A 46 15.15 -0.60 -6.34
CA MET A 46 14.29 -0.84 -5.18
C MET A 46 12.89 -1.35 -5.56
N ASP A 47 12.39 -1.03 -6.75
CA ASP A 47 11.05 -1.45 -7.20
C ASP A 47 11.13 -2.80 -7.91
N SER A 48 11.37 -3.88 -7.18
CA SER A 48 11.52 -5.23 -7.74
C SER A 48 10.21 -5.91 -8.11
N ASN A 49 9.08 -5.41 -7.60
CA ASN A 49 7.75 -5.93 -7.88
C ASN A 49 7.10 -5.19 -9.06
N ASP A 50 6.59 -5.92 -10.05
CA ASP A 50 5.93 -5.33 -11.21
C ASP A 50 4.73 -4.43 -10.82
N LEU A 51 4.00 -4.80 -9.75
CA LEU A 51 2.89 -3.98 -9.21
C LEU A 51 3.38 -2.65 -8.63
N GLU A 52 4.54 -2.62 -7.96
CA GLU A 52 5.14 -1.39 -7.45
C GLU A 52 5.51 -0.45 -8.61
N ARG A 53 6.13 -1.00 -9.68
CA ARG A 53 6.50 -0.22 -10.87
C ARG A 53 5.29 0.33 -11.61
N GLU A 54 4.24 -0.49 -11.80
CA GLU A 54 3.03 -0.09 -12.51
C GLU A 54 2.25 1.00 -11.75
N ARG A 55 2.25 0.92 -10.42
CA ARG A 55 1.48 1.84 -9.55
C ARG A 55 2.30 3.02 -9.05
N GLY A 56 3.63 2.98 -9.20
CA GLY A 56 4.55 3.99 -8.69
C GLY A 56 4.60 4.07 -7.16
N ILE A 57 4.17 3.03 -6.44
CA ILE A 57 4.11 3.01 -4.98
C ILE A 57 4.97 1.89 -4.41
N THR A 58 5.62 2.13 -3.27
CA THR A 58 6.25 1.06 -2.48
C THR A 58 5.17 0.30 -1.71
N ILE A 59 5.12 -1.01 -1.89
CA ILE A 59 4.16 -1.91 -1.23
C ILE A 59 4.84 -2.58 -0.03
N LEU A 60 6.06 -3.09 -0.23
CA LEU A 60 6.83 -3.79 0.79
C LEU A 60 8.08 -3.00 1.14
N SER A 61 8.39 -2.91 2.42
CA SER A 61 9.64 -2.33 2.89
C SER A 61 10.83 -3.15 2.42
N LYS A 62 11.88 -2.48 1.98
CA LYS A 62 13.13 -3.11 1.55
C LYS A 62 14.30 -2.52 2.31
N ASN A 63 15.24 -3.40 2.62
CA ASN A 63 16.46 -3.01 3.30
C ASN A 63 17.62 -3.06 2.32
N THR A 64 18.40 -1.99 2.28
CA THR A 64 19.67 -1.93 1.58
C THR A 64 20.73 -1.32 2.47
N ALA A 65 22.00 -1.56 2.17
CA ALA A 65 23.08 -0.96 2.91
C ALA A 65 24.18 -0.48 1.97
N VAL A 66 24.74 0.68 2.28
CA VAL A 66 25.86 1.28 1.58
C VAL A 66 27.00 1.56 2.56
N ASP A 67 28.23 1.45 2.10
CA ASP A 67 29.41 1.79 2.90
C ASP A 67 29.96 3.15 2.44
N TYR A 68 30.13 4.10 3.38
CA TYR A 68 30.69 5.42 3.11
C TYR A 68 31.58 5.87 4.27
N ASN A 69 32.83 6.22 4.03
CA ASN A 69 33.84 6.69 5.02
C ASN A 69 33.88 5.79 6.29
N ASP A 70 34.12 4.49 6.11
CA ASP A 70 34.16 3.48 7.18
C ASP A 70 32.85 3.36 8.01
N THR A 71 31.78 3.95 7.55
CA THR A 71 30.44 3.84 8.14
C THR A 71 29.53 3.03 7.22
N ARG A 72 28.79 2.10 7.80
CA ARG A 72 27.68 1.42 7.13
C ARG A 72 26.41 2.22 7.33
N ILE A 73 25.79 2.62 6.23
CA ILE A 73 24.48 3.28 6.22
C ILE A 73 23.44 2.27 5.76
N ASN A 74 22.62 1.82 6.67
CA ASN A 74 21.45 1.00 6.36
C ASN A 74 20.31 1.91 5.96
N ILE A 75 19.74 1.65 4.80
CA ILE A 75 18.63 2.41 4.21
C ILE A 75 17.42 1.50 4.18
N VAL A 76 16.35 1.90 4.85
CA VAL A 76 15.09 1.17 4.88
C VAL A 76 14.06 1.95 4.08
N ASP A 77 13.53 1.32 3.03
CA ASP A 77 12.48 1.90 2.20
C ASP A 77 11.14 1.78 2.91
N THR A 78 10.38 2.88 3.00
CA THR A 78 9.08 2.91 3.67
C THR A 78 7.95 3.01 2.66
N PRO A 79 6.86 2.22 2.81
CA PRO A 79 5.63 2.46 2.08
C PRO A 79 5.08 3.87 2.38
N GLY A 80 4.60 4.56 1.34
CA GLY A 80 4.04 5.91 1.50
C GLY A 80 2.54 5.94 1.82
N HIS A 81 1.82 4.84 1.62
CA HIS A 81 0.37 4.78 1.73
C HIS A 81 -0.08 4.32 3.13
N ALA A 82 -1.12 4.97 3.67
CA ALA A 82 -1.64 4.67 5.02
C ALA A 82 -2.15 3.23 5.19
N ASP A 83 -2.61 2.57 4.13
CA ASP A 83 -3.03 1.15 4.15
C ASP A 83 -1.88 0.21 4.57
N PHE A 84 -0.63 0.66 4.45
CA PHE A 84 0.57 -0.03 4.92
C PHE A 84 1.12 0.53 6.23
N GLY A 85 0.31 1.28 6.99
CA GLY A 85 0.72 1.96 8.22
C GLY A 85 1.44 1.07 9.24
N GLY A 86 1.04 -0.20 9.37
CA GLY A 86 1.73 -1.14 10.25
C GLY A 86 3.13 -1.53 9.80
N GLU A 87 3.39 -1.48 8.50
CA GLU A 87 4.75 -1.66 7.99
C GLU A 87 5.59 -0.42 8.25
N VAL A 88 4.99 0.75 8.08
CA VAL A 88 5.64 2.03 8.39
C VAL A 88 6.08 2.09 9.85
N GLU A 89 5.19 1.79 10.81
CA GLU A 89 5.51 1.82 12.25
C GLU A 89 6.66 0.87 12.61
N ARG A 90 6.66 -0.32 12.02
CA ARG A 90 7.71 -1.33 12.24
C ARG A 90 9.06 -0.91 11.68
N VAL A 91 9.04 -0.36 10.46
CA VAL A 91 10.24 0.12 9.78
C VAL A 91 10.86 1.29 10.54
N LEU A 92 10.03 2.25 10.96
CA LEU A 92 10.50 3.40 11.73
C LEU A 92 11.13 2.97 13.08
N GLY A 93 10.66 1.89 13.69
CA GLY A 93 11.27 1.31 14.90
C GLY A 93 12.67 0.71 14.69
N MET A 94 13.08 0.45 13.44
CA MET A 94 14.42 -0.07 13.12
C MET A 94 15.48 1.01 12.93
N VAL A 95 15.08 2.26 12.72
CA VAL A 95 15.97 3.34 12.27
C VAL A 95 16.22 4.38 13.36
N ASP A 96 17.25 5.19 13.18
CA ASP A 96 17.68 6.24 14.11
C ASP A 96 17.45 7.64 13.53
N GLY A 97 17.06 7.74 12.26
CA GLY A 97 16.70 8.99 11.58
C GLY A 97 15.93 8.71 10.30
N CYS A 98 15.43 9.75 9.68
CA CYS A 98 14.73 9.61 8.40
C CYS A 98 15.14 10.69 7.39
N LEU A 99 15.06 10.35 6.12
CA LEU A 99 15.27 11.25 4.99
C LEU A 99 13.91 11.52 4.35
N LEU A 100 13.43 12.75 4.45
CA LEU A 100 12.20 13.22 3.81
C LEU A 100 12.55 13.81 2.43
N ILE A 101 12.05 13.19 1.37
CA ILE A 101 12.23 13.67 0.00
C ILE A 101 11.00 14.45 -0.42
N VAL A 102 11.21 15.70 -0.87
CA VAL A 102 10.15 16.61 -1.29
C VAL A 102 10.48 17.13 -2.69
N ASP A 103 9.50 17.14 -3.58
CA ASP A 103 9.64 17.78 -4.91
C ASP A 103 9.71 19.31 -4.75
N ALA A 104 10.68 19.94 -5.40
CA ALA A 104 10.91 21.39 -5.32
C ALA A 104 9.75 22.24 -5.84
N ASN A 105 8.86 21.67 -6.67
CA ASN A 105 7.71 22.36 -7.24
C ASN A 105 6.43 22.10 -6.44
N GLU A 106 6.20 20.85 -6.03
CA GLU A 106 4.95 20.42 -5.39
C GLU A 106 4.96 20.65 -3.88
N GLY A 107 6.15 20.57 -3.25
CA GLY A 107 6.26 20.63 -1.79
C GLY A 107 5.83 19.33 -1.11
N PRO A 108 5.56 19.34 0.21
CA PRO A 108 5.09 18.18 0.93
C PRO A 108 3.63 17.86 0.58
N MET A 109 3.36 16.59 0.27
CA MET A 109 2.05 16.12 -0.21
C MET A 109 1.28 15.34 0.88
N PRO A 110 -0.08 15.25 0.82
CA PRO A 110 -0.90 14.65 1.87
C PRO A 110 -0.50 13.24 2.31
N GLN A 111 -0.01 12.39 1.40
CA GLN A 111 0.37 11.02 1.72
C GLN A 111 1.60 10.93 2.63
N THR A 112 2.52 11.88 2.55
CA THR A 112 3.71 11.92 3.42
C THR A 112 3.38 12.31 4.85
N ARG A 113 2.26 12.99 5.09
CA ARG A 113 1.82 13.43 6.43
C ARG A 113 1.74 12.28 7.42
N PHE A 114 1.11 11.17 7.02
CA PHE A 114 0.95 10.01 7.90
C PHE A 114 2.30 9.43 8.34
N VAL A 115 3.19 9.16 7.37
CA VAL A 115 4.51 8.57 7.66
C VAL A 115 5.38 9.53 8.46
N LEU A 116 5.36 10.81 8.11
CA LEU A 116 6.10 11.85 8.81
C LEU A 116 5.58 12.02 10.24
N LYS A 117 4.26 12.07 10.46
CA LYS A 117 3.66 12.13 11.80
C LYS A 117 4.17 10.97 12.67
N LYS A 118 4.15 9.74 12.14
CA LYS A 118 4.66 8.57 12.87
C LYS A 118 6.16 8.64 13.17
N ALA A 119 6.96 9.20 12.24
CA ALA A 119 8.39 9.42 12.47
C ALA A 119 8.63 10.45 13.58
N LEU A 120 7.90 11.57 13.57
CA LEU A 120 8.00 12.60 14.60
C LEU A 120 7.53 12.10 15.98
N GLU A 121 6.43 11.35 16.06
CA GLU A 121 5.92 10.71 17.30
C GLU A 121 6.94 9.76 17.92
N GLN A 122 7.79 9.10 17.10
CA GLN A 122 8.88 8.24 17.56
C GLN A 122 10.17 9.01 17.92
N GLY A 123 10.16 10.34 17.81
CA GLY A 123 11.31 11.19 18.12
C GLY A 123 12.42 11.14 17.08
N LEU A 124 12.14 10.68 15.87
CA LEU A 124 13.14 10.69 14.79
C LEU A 124 13.37 12.12 14.31
N ARG A 125 14.65 12.41 13.95
CA ARG A 125 15.04 13.69 13.37
C ARG A 125 15.09 13.56 11.85
N PRO A 126 14.22 14.24 11.11
CA PRO A 126 14.23 14.21 9.65
C PRO A 126 15.38 15.04 9.07
N ILE A 127 15.98 14.54 8.00
CA ILE A 127 16.78 15.32 7.06
C ILE A 127 15.89 15.57 5.84
N VAL A 128 15.74 16.82 5.39
CA VAL A 128 14.91 17.16 4.25
C VAL A 128 15.76 17.24 2.98
N PHE A 129 15.37 16.52 1.94
CA PHE A 129 15.99 16.60 0.62
C PHE A 129 15.01 17.15 -0.39
N VAL A 130 15.22 18.39 -0.80
CA VAL A 130 14.43 19.06 -1.84
C VAL A 130 14.95 18.60 -3.21
N ASN A 131 14.19 17.69 -3.82
CA ASN A 131 14.55 16.99 -5.05
C ASN A 131 14.05 17.72 -6.30
N LYS A 132 14.64 17.38 -7.46
CA LYS A 132 14.26 17.87 -8.79
C LYS A 132 14.48 19.37 -9.00
N ILE A 133 15.49 19.94 -8.37
CA ILE A 133 15.87 21.35 -8.56
C ILE A 133 16.42 21.64 -9.96
N ASP A 134 16.68 20.62 -10.76
CA ASP A 134 17.08 20.69 -12.18
C ASP A 134 15.91 21.07 -13.10
N ARG A 135 14.67 21.03 -12.63
CA ARG A 135 13.50 21.47 -13.39
C ARG A 135 13.46 22.99 -13.54
N ALA A 136 12.91 23.45 -14.66
CA ALA A 136 12.75 24.89 -14.91
C ALA A 136 11.62 25.48 -14.03
N ARG A 137 11.85 26.67 -13.48
CA ARG A 137 10.87 27.46 -12.71
C ARG A 137 10.44 26.83 -11.37
N VAL A 138 11.36 26.16 -10.69
CA VAL A 138 11.13 25.69 -9.32
C VAL A 138 11.59 26.74 -8.31
N ASP A 139 10.93 26.76 -7.14
CA ASP A 139 11.34 27.56 -5.99
C ASP A 139 11.63 26.62 -4.80
N PRO A 140 12.87 26.12 -4.69
CA PRO A 140 13.23 25.16 -3.66
C PRO A 140 13.15 25.72 -2.23
N GLU A 141 13.32 27.02 -2.05
CA GLU A 141 13.27 27.65 -0.72
C GLU A 141 11.83 27.66 -0.18
N THR A 142 10.84 27.98 -1.03
CA THR A 142 9.41 27.86 -0.68
C THR A 142 9.02 26.42 -0.32
N ALA A 143 9.63 25.40 -0.92
CA ALA A 143 9.37 24.02 -0.56
C ALA A 143 9.86 23.71 0.88
N VAL A 144 10.97 24.30 1.33
CA VAL A 144 11.47 24.17 2.70
C VAL A 144 10.51 24.84 3.69
N ASP A 145 10.01 26.04 3.37
CA ASP A 145 9.03 26.75 4.22
C ASP A 145 7.74 25.92 4.39
N LYS A 146 7.22 25.37 3.30
CA LYS A 146 6.04 24.45 3.36
C LYS A 146 6.31 23.19 4.20
N VAL A 147 7.51 22.67 4.22
CA VAL A 147 7.88 21.54 5.09
C VAL A 147 7.91 21.96 6.53
N LEU A 148 8.41 23.15 6.86
CA LEU A 148 8.40 23.70 8.22
C LEU A 148 6.96 23.88 8.73
N ASP A 149 6.08 24.46 7.90
CA ASP A 149 4.66 24.62 8.23
C ASP A 149 4.02 23.25 8.53
N LEU A 150 4.31 22.24 7.69
CA LEU A 150 3.83 20.88 7.92
C LEU A 150 4.33 20.28 9.24
N PHE A 151 5.60 20.50 9.61
CA PHE A 151 6.15 19.99 10.87
C PHE A 151 5.45 20.60 12.08
N ILE A 152 5.24 21.93 12.05
CA ILE A 152 4.50 22.67 13.10
C ILE A 152 3.07 22.13 13.21
N GLU A 153 2.40 21.92 12.08
CA GLU A 153 1.03 21.38 12.03
C GLU A 153 0.93 19.95 12.58
N LEU A 154 1.96 19.12 12.35
CA LEU A 154 2.04 17.77 12.90
C LEU A 154 2.47 17.70 14.36
N GLY A 155 2.74 18.84 15.00
CA GLY A 155 3.14 18.94 16.41
C GLY A 155 4.60 18.59 16.67
N ALA A 156 5.49 18.83 15.70
CA ALA A 156 6.93 18.69 15.90
C ALA A 156 7.44 19.62 17.02
N ASP A 157 8.44 19.15 17.74
CA ASP A 157 9.11 19.98 18.75
C ASP A 157 10.15 20.93 18.10
N ASP A 158 10.71 21.85 18.90
CA ASP A 158 11.67 22.85 18.42
C ASP A 158 12.91 22.21 17.80
N ASP A 159 13.40 21.08 18.35
CA ASP A 159 14.55 20.34 17.83
C ASP A 159 14.25 19.66 16.49
N GLN A 160 13.01 19.24 16.29
CA GLN A 160 12.54 18.65 15.02
C GLN A 160 12.27 19.71 13.95
N CYS A 161 11.82 20.90 14.35
CA CYS A 161 11.65 22.05 13.45
C CYS A 161 12.98 22.65 12.97
N ASP A 162 14.08 22.48 13.72
CA ASP A 162 15.45 22.85 13.29
C ASP A 162 16.09 21.71 12.46
N PHE A 163 15.40 21.27 11.41
CA PHE A 163 15.85 20.19 10.57
C PHE A 163 16.92 20.62 9.56
N PRO A 164 17.95 19.78 9.32
CA PRO A 164 18.89 19.99 8.22
C PRO A 164 18.19 19.73 6.88
N TYR A 165 18.48 20.58 5.88
CA TYR A 165 17.97 20.41 4.52
C TYR A 165 19.05 20.53 3.46
N LEU A 166 18.84 19.86 2.33
CA LEU A 166 19.69 19.89 1.16
C LEU A 166 18.84 20.00 -0.10
N PHE A 167 19.45 20.51 -1.14
CA PHE A 167 18.87 20.62 -2.46
C PHE A 167 19.57 19.65 -3.42
N GLY A 168 18.85 19.12 -4.41
CA GLY A 168 19.52 18.25 -5.38
C GLY A 168 18.60 17.68 -6.45
N SER A 169 19.18 16.79 -7.24
CA SER A 169 18.47 15.98 -8.23
C SER A 169 18.90 14.53 -8.10
N GLY A 170 17.94 13.65 -7.72
CA GLY A 170 18.17 12.22 -7.72
C GLY A 170 18.52 11.70 -9.12
N LEU A 171 17.89 12.24 -10.17
CA LEU A 171 18.17 11.89 -11.56
C LEU A 171 19.55 12.43 -12.01
N GLY A 172 19.87 13.65 -11.61
CA GLY A 172 21.17 14.26 -11.91
C GLY A 172 22.33 13.74 -11.08
N GLY A 173 22.03 12.96 -10.01
CA GLY A 173 23.04 12.33 -9.15
C GLY A 173 23.84 13.31 -8.28
N PHE A 174 23.26 14.44 -7.88
CA PHE A 174 23.95 15.44 -7.06
C PHE A 174 23.10 15.99 -5.92
N ALA A 175 23.79 16.41 -4.84
CA ALA A 175 23.21 17.09 -3.69
C ALA A 175 24.03 18.36 -3.35
N LYS A 176 23.36 19.40 -2.86
CA LYS A 176 23.95 20.70 -2.49
C LYS A 176 23.48 21.13 -1.11
N PRO A 177 24.34 21.72 -0.28
CA PRO A 177 23.94 22.27 1.02
C PRO A 177 23.11 23.57 0.88
N ASP A 178 23.30 24.31 -0.21
CA ASP A 178 22.57 25.54 -0.56
C ASP A 178 22.52 25.71 -2.09
N MET A 179 21.73 26.67 -2.57
CA MET A 179 21.55 26.92 -3.99
C MET A 179 22.76 27.58 -4.66
N LYS A 180 23.74 28.09 -3.89
CA LYS A 180 24.91 28.81 -4.38
C LYS A 180 26.14 27.93 -4.59
N THR A 181 26.19 26.82 -3.83
CA THR A 181 27.29 25.84 -3.90
C THR A 181 27.09 24.90 -5.07
N ASP A 182 28.12 24.71 -5.88
CA ASP A 182 28.10 23.71 -6.95
C ASP A 182 28.55 22.34 -6.42
N SER A 183 27.83 21.31 -6.84
CA SER A 183 28.14 19.92 -6.54
C SER A 183 27.71 19.03 -7.72
N ASP A 184 28.49 17.99 -7.99
CA ASP A 184 28.28 17.03 -9.07
C ASP A 184 28.04 15.59 -8.56
N ASN A 185 27.92 15.44 -7.23
CA ASN A 185 27.80 14.13 -6.60
C ASN A 185 26.90 14.17 -5.34
N MET A 186 26.66 13.00 -4.74
CA MET A 186 25.83 12.83 -3.54
C MET A 186 26.61 12.94 -2.21
N GLN A 187 27.90 13.28 -2.23
CA GLN A 187 28.69 13.40 -1.00
C GLN A 187 28.07 14.33 0.05
N PRO A 188 27.52 15.52 -0.30
CA PRO A 188 26.88 16.37 0.70
C PRO A 188 25.73 15.69 1.44
N LEU A 189 24.97 14.80 0.78
CA LEU A 189 23.89 14.05 1.40
C LEU A 189 24.44 12.95 2.33
N PHE A 190 25.48 12.21 1.92
CA PHE A 190 26.14 11.25 2.79
C PHE A 190 26.73 11.92 4.05
N ASP A 191 27.40 13.06 3.88
CA ASP A 191 27.97 13.81 5.00
C ASP A 191 26.88 14.34 5.95
N ALA A 192 25.74 14.77 5.43
CA ALA A 192 24.59 15.17 6.24
C ALA A 192 24.03 14.00 7.04
N ILE A 193 23.89 12.81 6.43
CA ILE A 193 23.46 11.59 7.13
C ILE A 193 24.42 11.26 8.28
N LEU A 194 25.75 11.27 8.04
CA LEU A 194 26.74 10.98 9.07
C LEU A 194 26.74 11.99 10.21
N ARG A 195 26.44 13.27 9.91
CA ARG A 195 26.44 14.37 10.89
C ARG A 195 25.18 14.41 11.74
N HIS A 196 24.00 14.23 11.12
CA HIS A 196 22.71 14.52 11.75
C HIS A 196 21.98 13.26 12.23
N VAL A 197 22.19 12.08 11.63
CA VAL A 197 21.62 10.83 12.14
C VAL A 197 22.49 10.31 13.29
N PRO A 198 21.92 10.13 14.49
CA PRO A 198 22.69 9.59 15.62
C PRO A 198 23.14 8.15 15.34
N PRO A 199 24.23 7.70 15.96
CA PRO A 199 24.57 6.28 15.97
C PRO A 199 23.49 5.49 16.70
N PRO A 200 23.25 4.21 16.30
CA PRO A 200 22.27 3.38 16.98
C PRO A 200 22.60 3.21 18.45
N VAL A 201 21.55 3.35 19.28
CA VAL A 201 21.67 3.10 20.71
C VAL A 201 21.66 1.60 20.94
N GLY A 202 22.69 1.07 21.60
CA GLY A 202 22.82 -0.35 21.93
C GLY A 202 24.14 -0.63 22.63
N ASP A 203 24.18 -1.72 23.39
CA ASP A 203 25.35 -2.12 24.16
C ASP A 203 25.79 -3.53 23.73
N VAL A 204 27.00 -3.63 23.19
CA VAL A 204 27.58 -4.88 22.68
C VAL A 204 27.88 -5.86 23.79
N GLU A 205 28.15 -5.38 25.01
CA GLU A 205 28.48 -6.19 26.17
C GLU A 205 27.23 -6.79 26.86
N LYS A 206 26.05 -6.31 26.56
CA LYS A 206 24.79 -6.84 27.08
C LYS A 206 24.39 -8.16 26.44
N PRO A 207 23.51 -8.95 27.08
CA PRO A 207 22.91 -10.12 26.47
C PRO A 207 22.19 -9.78 25.14
N LEU A 208 22.24 -10.71 24.17
CA LEU A 208 21.59 -10.56 22.87
C LEU A 208 20.11 -10.24 23.02
N GLN A 209 19.68 -9.20 22.31
CA GLN A 209 18.28 -8.86 22.06
C GLN A 209 18.13 -8.40 20.61
N LEU A 210 17.35 -9.13 19.81
CA LEU A 210 16.97 -8.77 18.45
C LEU A 210 15.46 -8.68 18.38
N GLN A 211 14.93 -7.53 17.94
CA GLN A 211 13.51 -7.34 17.73
C GLN A 211 13.12 -7.73 16.31
N ILE A 212 12.07 -8.54 16.20
CA ILE A 212 11.53 -9.00 14.92
C ILE A 212 10.60 -7.94 14.37
N THR A 213 10.93 -7.39 13.21
CA THR A 213 10.18 -6.29 12.59
C THR A 213 9.51 -6.68 11.27
N THR A 214 10.15 -7.54 10.49
CA THR A 214 9.62 -7.99 9.20
C THR A 214 9.87 -9.48 9.03
N LEU A 215 8.95 -10.16 8.38
CA LEU A 215 9.07 -11.57 8.02
C LEU A 215 9.14 -11.71 6.51
N ASP A 216 9.95 -12.66 6.06
CA ASP A 216 10.07 -13.06 4.69
C ASP A 216 10.09 -14.59 4.60
N TYR A 217 10.00 -15.15 3.43
CA TYR A 217 9.98 -16.59 3.23
C TYR A 217 10.83 -17.01 2.03
N SER A 218 11.55 -18.09 2.20
CA SER A 218 12.31 -18.75 1.13
C SER A 218 12.05 -20.24 1.15
N ASP A 219 11.83 -20.85 0.00
CA ASP A 219 11.62 -22.29 -0.12
C ASP A 219 12.84 -23.11 0.38
N PHE A 220 14.03 -22.50 0.43
CA PHE A 220 15.27 -23.15 0.90
C PHE A 220 15.56 -22.93 2.38
N LEU A 221 15.27 -21.75 2.90
CA LEU A 221 15.61 -21.35 4.27
C LEU A 221 14.41 -21.39 5.21
N GLY A 222 13.22 -21.57 4.68
CA GLY A 222 11.98 -21.42 5.42
C GLY A 222 11.69 -19.97 5.73
N ARG A 223 11.17 -19.69 6.91
CA ARG A 223 10.87 -18.35 7.40
C ARG A 223 12.15 -17.56 7.68
N ILE A 224 12.25 -16.36 7.14
CA ILE A 224 13.36 -15.43 7.34
C ILE A 224 12.86 -14.27 8.19
N ILE A 225 13.54 -14.03 9.28
CA ILE A 225 13.26 -12.96 10.24
C ILE A 225 14.18 -11.80 9.92
N ILE A 226 13.62 -10.61 9.73
CA ILE A 226 14.40 -9.37 9.58
C ILE A 226 14.15 -8.52 10.81
N GLY A 227 15.23 -7.99 11.38
CA GLY A 227 15.13 -7.17 12.57
C GLY A 227 16.41 -6.44 12.92
N ARG A 228 16.31 -5.60 13.96
CA ARG A 228 17.43 -4.85 14.52
C ARG A 228 17.98 -5.56 15.75
N VAL A 229 19.30 -5.68 15.81
CA VAL A 229 20.01 -6.08 17.03
C VAL A 229 20.02 -4.87 17.97
N HIS A 230 19.27 -4.92 19.06
CA HIS A 230 19.23 -3.84 20.05
C HIS A 230 20.39 -3.93 21.03
N ASN A 231 20.73 -5.12 21.50
CA ASN A 231 21.85 -5.34 22.41
C ASN A 231 22.60 -6.61 22.06
N GLY A 232 23.85 -6.66 22.46
CA GLY A 232 24.70 -7.83 22.35
C GLY A 232 25.24 -8.11 20.95
N VAL A 233 25.67 -9.33 20.75
CA VAL A 233 26.20 -9.85 19.48
C VAL A 233 25.45 -11.12 19.11
N ILE A 234 25.04 -11.21 17.84
CA ILE A 234 24.40 -12.37 17.24
C ILE A 234 25.40 -13.10 16.33
N LYS A 235 25.48 -14.43 16.43
CA LYS A 235 26.39 -15.25 15.62
C LYS A 235 25.67 -16.35 14.89
N GLN A 236 26.15 -16.67 13.70
CA GLN A 236 25.68 -17.84 12.97
C GLN A 236 25.94 -19.12 13.78
N GLY A 237 24.95 -19.99 13.85
CA GLY A 237 25.03 -21.28 14.53
C GLY A 237 24.88 -21.22 16.06
N GLN A 238 24.70 -20.03 16.67
CA GLN A 238 24.46 -19.95 18.12
C GLN A 238 23.06 -20.39 18.51
N SER A 239 22.91 -20.88 19.74
CA SER A 239 21.59 -21.09 20.36
C SER A 239 20.99 -19.76 20.78
N ALA A 240 19.70 -19.61 20.63
CA ALA A 240 18.96 -18.42 21.02
C ALA A 240 17.56 -18.81 21.54
N SER A 241 16.96 -17.92 22.30
CA SER A 241 15.59 -18.04 22.80
C SER A 241 14.67 -17.09 22.04
N LEU A 242 13.57 -17.59 21.53
CA LEU A 242 12.48 -16.78 21.00
C LEU A 242 11.48 -16.54 22.13
N ILE A 243 11.24 -15.28 22.46
CA ILE A 243 10.23 -14.85 23.44
C ILE A 243 9.02 -14.41 22.66
N LYS A 244 7.91 -15.13 22.87
CA LYS A 244 6.63 -14.91 22.21
C LYS A 244 5.86 -13.74 22.86
N ASP A 245 4.83 -13.27 22.18
CA ASP A 245 3.93 -12.22 22.65
C ASP A 245 3.16 -12.61 23.93
N ASP A 246 2.88 -13.91 24.13
CA ASP A 246 2.28 -14.45 25.36
C ASP A 246 3.29 -14.66 26.52
N GLY A 247 4.54 -14.29 26.31
CA GLY A 247 5.63 -14.48 27.26
C GLY A 247 6.23 -15.89 27.29
N SER A 248 5.73 -16.81 26.47
CA SER A 248 6.33 -18.14 26.35
C SER A 248 7.69 -18.09 25.65
N ILE A 249 8.60 -18.99 26.05
CA ILE A 249 9.97 -19.03 25.55
C ILE A 249 10.20 -20.32 24.78
N LYS A 250 10.60 -20.19 23.50
CA LYS A 250 11.01 -21.31 22.67
C LYS A 250 12.51 -21.25 22.40
N ARG A 251 13.24 -22.32 22.68
CA ARG A 251 14.67 -22.42 22.34
C ARG A 251 14.84 -22.86 20.90
N GLY A 252 15.78 -22.22 20.20
CA GLY A 252 16.10 -22.50 18.81
C GLY A 252 17.59 -22.27 18.54
N ARG A 253 17.96 -22.39 17.28
CA ARG A 253 19.32 -22.14 16.80
C ARG A 253 19.27 -21.26 15.55
N ILE A 254 20.15 -20.28 15.46
CA ILE A 254 20.34 -19.44 14.28
C ILE A 254 21.02 -20.29 13.20
N SER A 255 20.25 -20.78 12.25
CA SER A 255 20.78 -21.63 11.16
C SER A 255 21.56 -20.83 10.13
N LYS A 256 21.06 -19.63 9.82
CA LYS A 256 21.71 -18.66 8.92
C LYS A 256 21.60 -17.26 9.50
N LEU A 257 22.68 -16.50 9.32
CA LEU A 257 22.74 -15.07 9.62
C LEU A 257 23.16 -14.33 8.36
N LEU A 258 22.34 -13.37 7.93
CA LEU A 258 22.54 -12.62 6.69
C LEU A 258 22.59 -11.13 7.00
N GLY A 259 23.55 -10.42 6.44
CA GLY A 259 23.61 -8.97 6.40
C GLY A 259 23.14 -8.44 5.05
N PHE A 260 22.99 -7.12 4.95
CA PHE A 260 22.62 -6.44 3.71
C PHE A 260 23.85 -5.82 3.06
N GLN A 261 24.04 -6.00 1.76
CA GLN A 261 25.06 -5.33 0.96
C GLN A 261 24.46 -4.92 -0.39
N GLY A 262 24.25 -3.63 -0.58
CA GLY A 262 23.32 -3.19 -1.60
C GLY A 262 21.95 -3.85 -1.39
N LEU A 263 21.37 -4.41 -2.42
CA LEU A 263 20.11 -5.16 -2.35
C LEU A 263 20.25 -6.64 -2.03
N GLN A 264 21.47 -7.14 -1.99
CA GLN A 264 21.72 -8.57 -1.76
C GLN A 264 21.83 -8.88 -0.26
N ARG A 265 21.32 -10.05 0.10
CA ARG A 265 21.56 -10.65 1.42
C ARG A 265 22.81 -11.52 1.33
N VAL A 266 23.81 -11.19 2.13
CA VAL A 266 25.09 -11.93 2.17
C VAL A 266 25.23 -12.63 3.50
N GLU A 267 25.77 -13.86 3.50
CA GLU A 267 26.05 -14.57 4.75
C GLU A 267 27.17 -13.83 5.54
N ILE A 268 26.92 -13.64 6.83
CA ILE A 268 27.86 -13.04 7.76
C ILE A 268 28.05 -13.97 8.98
N GLU A 269 29.22 -13.94 9.59
CA GLU A 269 29.50 -14.78 10.75
C GLU A 269 28.92 -14.21 12.05
N GLU A 270 28.94 -12.88 12.19
CA GLU A 270 28.42 -12.16 13.35
C GLU A 270 27.90 -10.77 12.98
N ALA A 271 27.01 -10.25 13.83
CA ALA A 271 26.53 -8.88 13.82
C ALA A 271 26.35 -8.36 15.25
N SER A 272 26.44 -7.06 15.43
CA SER A 272 26.43 -6.41 16.75
C SER A 272 25.25 -5.47 16.93
N ALA A 273 25.07 -4.98 18.15
CA ALA A 273 24.09 -3.97 18.49
C ALA A 273 24.10 -2.80 17.48
N GLY A 274 22.92 -2.44 16.95
CA GLY A 274 22.71 -1.45 15.91
C GLY A 274 22.57 -2.02 14.50
N ASP A 275 23.03 -3.25 14.21
CA ASP A 275 22.93 -3.83 12.88
C ASP A 275 21.49 -4.27 12.55
N LEU A 276 21.16 -4.14 11.26
CA LEU A 276 19.97 -4.75 10.66
C LEU A 276 20.39 -6.09 10.03
N VAL A 277 19.73 -7.15 10.42
CA VAL A 277 20.09 -8.52 10.00
C VAL A 277 18.87 -9.33 9.58
N ALA A 278 19.11 -10.34 8.74
CA ALA A 278 18.13 -11.37 8.44
C ALA A 278 18.59 -12.70 9.04
N VAL A 279 17.69 -13.39 9.72
CA VAL A 279 17.96 -14.60 10.50
C VAL A 279 17.02 -15.72 10.08
N ALA A 280 17.54 -16.94 9.90
CA ALA A 280 16.74 -18.15 9.72
C ALA A 280 17.01 -19.15 10.85
N GLY A 281 16.04 -20.01 11.14
CA GLY A 281 16.13 -21.07 12.15
C GLY A 281 15.00 -21.13 13.17
N PHE A 282 13.97 -20.29 12.97
CA PHE A 282 12.73 -20.29 13.76
C PHE A 282 11.52 -20.27 12.81
N ASP A 283 10.66 -21.27 12.91
CA ASP A 283 9.50 -21.41 12.00
C ASP A 283 8.25 -20.73 12.52
N ASP A 284 8.01 -20.80 13.83
CA ASP A 284 6.83 -20.23 14.48
C ASP A 284 7.20 -18.90 15.17
N VAL A 285 7.21 -17.86 14.37
CA VAL A 285 7.64 -16.50 14.76
C VAL A 285 6.59 -15.49 14.35
N ASN A 286 6.37 -14.47 15.18
CA ASN A 286 5.55 -13.32 14.86
C ASN A 286 6.36 -12.02 14.96
N ILE A 287 5.83 -10.98 14.33
CA ILE A 287 6.42 -9.65 14.43
C ILE A 287 6.24 -9.08 15.83
N GLY A 288 7.24 -8.32 16.30
CA GLY A 288 7.29 -7.75 17.65
C GLY A 288 7.90 -8.69 18.69
N GLU A 289 8.01 -9.99 18.39
CA GLU A 289 8.68 -10.95 19.27
C GLU A 289 10.19 -10.67 19.33
N THR A 290 10.85 -11.21 20.36
CA THR A 290 12.28 -10.97 20.61
C THR A 290 13.08 -12.26 20.52
N ILE A 291 14.17 -12.25 19.74
CA ILE A 291 15.22 -13.26 19.82
C ILE A 291 16.23 -12.78 20.85
N ALA A 292 16.44 -13.56 21.89
CA ALA A 292 17.25 -13.21 23.05
C ALA A 292 18.32 -14.26 23.40
N CYS A 293 19.24 -13.87 24.27
CA CYS A 293 20.22 -14.79 24.88
C CYS A 293 19.47 -15.94 25.59
N PRO A 294 19.88 -17.21 25.41
CA PRO A 294 19.21 -18.35 26.04
C PRO A 294 19.36 -18.41 27.58
N ASP A 295 20.40 -17.79 28.12
CA ASP A 295 20.69 -17.82 29.57
C ASP A 295 19.96 -16.70 30.32
N GLU A 296 19.77 -15.53 29.69
CA GLU A 296 19.06 -14.38 30.24
C GLU A 296 18.05 -13.84 29.22
N PRO A 297 16.97 -14.57 28.96
CA PRO A 297 15.98 -14.14 27.95
C PRO A 297 15.18 -12.94 28.47
N THR A 298 15.40 -11.77 27.88
CA THR A 298 14.67 -10.55 28.19
C THR A 298 13.96 -10.03 26.93
N ALA A 299 12.64 -9.84 27.00
CA ALA A 299 11.83 -9.33 25.90
C ALA A 299 12.02 -7.83 25.74
N LEU A 300 11.98 -7.37 24.49
CA LEU A 300 11.80 -5.97 24.15
C LEU A 300 10.28 -5.62 24.17
N PRO A 301 9.93 -4.34 24.29
CA PRO A 301 8.53 -3.92 24.16
C PRO A 301 7.92 -4.39 22.85
N LEU A 302 6.71 -4.95 22.90
CA LEU A 302 6.02 -5.41 21.69
C LEU A 302 5.70 -4.25 20.76
N ILE A 303 5.96 -4.42 19.49
CA ILE A 303 5.51 -3.49 18.47
C ILE A 303 4.00 -3.68 18.32
N LYS A 304 3.23 -2.65 18.65
CA LYS A 304 1.78 -2.66 18.41
C LYS A 304 1.53 -2.49 16.92
N VAL A 305 0.89 -3.46 16.32
CA VAL A 305 0.42 -3.39 14.94
C VAL A 305 -1.07 -3.10 14.99
N ASP A 306 -1.51 -2.02 14.31
CA ASP A 306 -2.93 -1.72 14.23
C ASP A 306 -3.70 -2.89 13.62
N GLU A 307 -4.89 -3.12 14.09
CA GLU A 307 -5.72 -4.22 13.61
C GLU A 307 -6.39 -3.89 12.27
N PRO A 308 -6.77 -4.92 11.48
CA PRO A 308 -7.53 -4.73 10.26
C PRO A 308 -8.84 -3.97 10.50
N THR A 309 -9.20 -3.09 9.57
CA THR A 309 -10.44 -2.29 9.59
C THR A 309 -11.45 -2.73 8.55
N LEU A 310 -11.01 -3.41 7.48
CA LEU A 310 -11.83 -3.92 6.38
C LEU A 310 -11.77 -5.43 6.28
N GLN A 311 -12.88 -6.04 5.88
CA GLN A 311 -13.00 -7.47 5.62
C GLN A 311 -13.68 -7.72 4.28
N MET A 312 -13.21 -8.73 3.55
CA MET A 312 -13.83 -9.25 2.33
C MET A 312 -13.98 -10.76 2.42
N THR A 313 -15.00 -11.30 1.76
CA THR A 313 -15.15 -12.75 1.62
C THR A 313 -14.55 -13.18 0.28
N PHE A 314 -13.53 -14.05 0.33
CA PHE A 314 -12.99 -14.74 -0.82
C PHE A 314 -13.74 -16.06 -1.00
N VAL A 315 -14.20 -16.34 -2.21
CA VAL A 315 -15.03 -17.51 -2.53
C VAL A 315 -14.46 -18.18 -3.77
N VAL A 316 -14.51 -19.50 -3.81
CA VAL A 316 -14.22 -20.25 -5.03
C VAL A 316 -15.15 -19.82 -6.15
N ASN A 317 -14.64 -19.66 -7.37
CA ASN A 317 -15.47 -19.27 -8.51
C ASN A 317 -16.48 -20.37 -8.84
N ASP A 318 -17.77 -20.05 -8.73
CA ASP A 318 -18.89 -20.92 -9.08
C ASP A 318 -19.74 -20.36 -10.25
N SER A 319 -19.14 -19.44 -11.04
CA SER A 319 -19.78 -18.88 -12.22
C SER A 319 -19.87 -19.92 -13.35
N PRO A 320 -20.73 -19.70 -14.35
CA PRO A 320 -20.78 -20.54 -15.56
C PRO A 320 -19.44 -20.59 -16.35
N PHE A 321 -18.55 -19.63 -16.11
CA PHE A 321 -17.24 -19.58 -16.73
C PHE A 321 -16.09 -20.09 -15.84
N ALA A 322 -16.41 -20.63 -14.67
CA ALA A 322 -15.43 -21.18 -13.74
C ALA A 322 -14.49 -22.20 -14.39
N GLY A 323 -13.20 -22.08 -14.14
CA GLY A 323 -12.16 -22.99 -14.61
C GLY A 323 -11.78 -22.85 -16.08
N LYS A 324 -12.25 -21.81 -16.79
CA LYS A 324 -11.91 -21.57 -18.20
C LYS A 324 -10.63 -20.77 -18.38
N GLU A 325 -10.28 -19.92 -17.44
CA GLU A 325 -9.18 -18.95 -17.54
C GLU A 325 -8.09 -19.17 -16.47
N GLY A 326 -8.47 -19.65 -15.27
CA GLY A 326 -7.54 -19.86 -14.16
C GLY A 326 -6.89 -21.23 -14.13
N LYS A 327 -5.64 -21.30 -13.64
CA LYS A 327 -4.91 -22.55 -13.36
C LYS A 327 -5.27 -23.13 -11.98
N PHE A 328 -5.50 -22.24 -11.00
CA PHE A 328 -5.75 -22.59 -9.61
C PHE A 328 -7.18 -22.18 -9.26
N VAL A 329 -8.09 -23.15 -9.20
CA VAL A 329 -9.55 -22.92 -9.14
C VAL A 329 -10.21 -23.61 -7.95
N THR A 330 -9.47 -24.37 -7.14
CA THR A 330 -10.04 -25.15 -6.03
C THR A 330 -9.91 -24.44 -4.71
N SER A 331 -10.85 -24.72 -3.76
CA SER A 331 -10.83 -24.13 -2.41
C SER A 331 -9.52 -24.40 -1.68
N ARG A 332 -8.97 -25.61 -1.81
CA ARG A 332 -7.68 -25.96 -1.22
C ARG A 332 -6.54 -25.06 -1.74
N GLN A 333 -6.46 -24.85 -3.06
CA GLN A 333 -5.41 -24.01 -3.67
C GLN A 333 -5.54 -22.56 -3.20
N VAL A 334 -6.76 -22.01 -3.18
CA VAL A 334 -7.01 -20.65 -2.69
C VAL A 334 -6.63 -20.55 -1.20
N ARG A 335 -7.04 -21.52 -0.37
CA ARG A 335 -6.68 -21.58 1.05
C ARG A 335 -5.16 -21.61 1.25
N ASP A 336 -4.48 -22.54 0.57
CA ASP A 336 -3.02 -22.72 0.70
C ASP A 336 -2.28 -21.43 0.29
N ARG A 337 -2.79 -20.72 -0.72
CA ARG A 337 -2.23 -19.43 -1.15
C ARG A 337 -2.45 -18.32 -0.09
N LEU A 338 -3.66 -18.21 0.44
CA LEU A 338 -3.98 -17.25 1.50
C LEU A 338 -3.16 -17.52 2.77
N GLN A 339 -2.99 -18.79 3.16
CA GLN A 339 -2.13 -19.18 4.28
C GLN A 339 -0.65 -18.86 4.02
N ARG A 340 -0.18 -19.00 2.78
CA ARG A 340 1.18 -18.58 2.41
C ARG A 340 1.37 -17.08 2.55
N GLU A 341 0.37 -16.28 2.20
CA GLU A 341 0.42 -14.83 2.38
C GLU A 341 0.62 -14.44 3.84
N LEU A 342 -0.01 -15.14 4.80
CA LEU A 342 0.15 -14.89 6.23
C LEU A 342 1.58 -15.13 6.75
N LEU A 343 2.43 -15.82 5.99
CA LEU A 343 3.84 -16.02 6.39
C LEU A 343 4.65 -14.73 6.34
N THR A 344 4.24 -13.80 5.48
CA THR A 344 4.97 -12.53 5.24
C THR A 344 4.13 -11.30 5.58
N ASN A 345 2.81 -11.36 5.37
CA ASN A 345 1.88 -10.25 5.54
C ASN A 345 1.11 -10.34 6.87
N VAL A 346 1.64 -9.68 7.89
CA VAL A 346 1.12 -9.74 9.27
C VAL A 346 -0.11 -8.85 9.48
N ALA A 347 -0.30 -7.85 8.61
CA ALA A 347 -1.48 -6.98 8.64
C ALA A 347 -2.74 -7.65 8.05
N LEU A 348 -2.59 -8.87 7.50
CA LEU A 348 -3.67 -9.66 6.95
C LEU A 348 -4.16 -10.68 7.99
N ARG A 349 -5.46 -10.90 8.07
CA ARG A 349 -6.06 -12.03 8.80
C ARG A 349 -6.91 -12.85 7.84
N VAL A 350 -6.81 -14.16 7.93
CA VAL A 350 -7.61 -15.10 7.14
C VAL A 350 -8.30 -16.06 8.09
N GLU A 351 -9.60 -16.07 8.05
CA GLU A 351 -10.43 -16.91 8.90
C GLU A 351 -11.30 -17.83 8.03
N ASP A 352 -11.43 -19.08 8.45
CA ASP A 352 -12.37 -20.01 7.84
C ASP A 352 -13.79 -19.61 8.21
N THR A 353 -14.71 -19.73 7.27
CA THR A 353 -16.14 -19.50 7.50
C THR A 353 -16.88 -20.84 7.66
N ASP A 354 -18.19 -20.79 7.90
CA ASP A 354 -19.05 -21.99 7.98
C ASP A 354 -19.07 -22.83 6.68
N SER A 355 -18.51 -22.28 5.60
CA SER A 355 -18.43 -22.96 4.29
C SER A 355 -16.95 -23.20 3.92
N PRO A 356 -16.59 -24.43 3.51
CA PRO A 356 -15.21 -24.76 3.13
C PRO A 356 -14.70 -24.02 1.88
N ASP A 357 -15.61 -23.41 1.11
CA ASP A 357 -15.30 -22.69 -0.13
C ASP A 357 -15.25 -21.17 0.07
N ARG A 358 -15.33 -20.69 1.32
CA ARG A 358 -15.34 -19.27 1.65
C ARG A 358 -14.35 -18.96 2.75
N PHE A 359 -13.63 -17.87 2.58
CA PHE A 359 -12.62 -17.36 3.52
C PHE A 359 -12.89 -15.89 3.82
N ALA A 360 -12.93 -15.55 5.11
CA ALA A 360 -12.97 -14.16 5.54
C ALA A 360 -11.54 -13.63 5.56
N VAL A 361 -11.26 -12.62 4.74
CA VAL A 361 -9.95 -12.01 4.61
C VAL A 361 -10.05 -10.57 5.06
N SER A 362 -9.33 -10.23 6.12
CA SER A 362 -9.34 -8.90 6.73
C SER A 362 -8.01 -8.21 6.49
N GLY A 363 -8.07 -6.93 6.11
CA GLY A 363 -6.92 -6.08 5.82
C GLY A 363 -7.14 -4.64 6.30
N ARG A 364 -6.12 -3.80 6.19
CA ARG A 364 -6.18 -2.43 6.68
C ARG A 364 -6.96 -1.48 5.79
N GLY A 365 -6.94 -1.71 4.47
CA GLY A 365 -7.58 -0.81 3.52
C GLY A 365 -7.91 -1.52 2.21
N GLU A 366 -8.62 -0.81 1.32
CA GLU A 366 -9.02 -1.32 0.00
C GLU A 366 -7.81 -1.62 -0.88
N LEU A 367 -6.78 -0.76 -0.83
CA LEU A 367 -5.56 -0.94 -1.63
C LEU A 367 -4.80 -2.19 -1.18
N HIS A 368 -4.70 -2.44 0.14
CA HIS A 368 -4.04 -3.64 0.68
C HIS A 368 -4.71 -4.93 0.18
N LEU A 369 -6.04 -5.02 0.28
CA LEU A 369 -6.80 -6.17 -0.22
C LEU A 369 -6.77 -6.25 -1.76
N GLY A 370 -6.82 -5.12 -2.45
CA GLY A 370 -6.73 -5.02 -3.90
C GLY A 370 -5.39 -5.55 -4.45
N ILE A 371 -4.28 -5.27 -3.77
CA ILE A 371 -2.96 -5.80 -4.12
C ILE A 371 -2.90 -7.32 -3.96
N LEU A 372 -3.44 -7.87 -2.87
CA LEU A 372 -3.55 -9.31 -2.69
C LEU A 372 -4.34 -9.97 -3.82
N ILE A 373 -5.49 -9.41 -4.18
CA ILE A 373 -6.35 -9.90 -5.26
C ILE A 373 -5.59 -9.87 -6.59
N GLU A 374 -4.92 -8.77 -6.91
CA GLU A 374 -4.18 -8.61 -8.16
C GLU A 374 -2.96 -9.54 -8.24
N THR A 375 -2.24 -9.74 -7.12
CA THR A 375 -1.13 -10.68 -7.03
C THR A 375 -1.61 -12.10 -7.30
N MET A 376 -2.68 -12.55 -6.63
CA MET A 376 -3.27 -13.88 -6.86
C MET A 376 -3.76 -14.04 -8.29
N ARG A 377 -4.37 -13.00 -8.88
CA ARG A 377 -4.79 -13.00 -10.29
C ARG A 377 -3.63 -13.25 -11.24
N ARG A 378 -2.49 -12.56 -11.07
CA ARG A 378 -1.28 -12.71 -11.89
C ARG A 378 -0.60 -14.06 -11.71
N GLU A 379 -0.70 -14.64 -10.52
CA GLU A 379 -0.21 -16.00 -10.24
C GLU A 379 -1.06 -17.09 -10.92
N GLY A 380 -2.21 -16.75 -11.50
CA GLY A 380 -3.10 -17.65 -12.23
C GLY A 380 -4.26 -18.22 -11.41
N TYR A 381 -4.59 -17.61 -10.27
CA TYR A 381 -5.76 -17.98 -9.48
C TYR A 381 -7.04 -17.43 -10.07
N GLU A 382 -8.12 -18.19 -9.90
CA GLU A 382 -9.49 -17.80 -10.24
C GLU A 382 -10.40 -17.95 -9.02
N PHE A 383 -11.05 -16.87 -8.63
CA PHE A 383 -11.87 -16.80 -7.42
C PHE A 383 -12.89 -15.65 -7.52
N GLN A 384 -13.77 -15.55 -6.54
CA GLN A 384 -14.70 -14.43 -6.39
C GLN A 384 -14.46 -13.71 -5.08
N VAL A 385 -14.72 -12.40 -5.05
CA VAL A 385 -14.67 -11.60 -3.82
C VAL A 385 -15.95 -10.81 -3.62
N SER A 386 -16.32 -10.61 -2.34
CA SER A 386 -17.46 -9.77 -1.96
C SER A 386 -17.06 -8.30 -1.92
N GLN A 387 -18.04 -7.42 -1.77
CA GLN A 387 -17.80 -6.02 -1.40
C GLN A 387 -16.96 -5.94 -0.11
N PRO A 388 -15.99 -4.99 -0.02
CA PRO A 388 -15.34 -4.65 1.23
C PRO A 388 -16.37 -4.22 2.28
N GLN A 389 -16.22 -4.70 3.51
CA GLN A 389 -17.06 -4.33 4.64
C GLN A 389 -16.18 -3.87 5.80
N VAL A 390 -16.61 -2.85 6.52
CA VAL A 390 -15.90 -2.41 7.73
C VAL A 390 -16.12 -3.40 8.87
N ILE A 391 -15.09 -3.56 9.70
CA ILE A 391 -15.16 -4.42 10.89
C ILE A 391 -15.71 -3.60 12.04
N PHE A 392 -16.93 -3.95 12.48
CA PHE A 392 -17.56 -3.33 13.65
C PHE A 392 -17.00 -3.91 14.94
N ARG A 393 -16.93 -3.09 15.99
CA ARG A 393 -16.57 -3.51 17.34
C ARG A 393 -17.63 -3.11 18.34
N THR A 394 -17.81 -3.91 19.37
CA THR A 394 -18.64 -3.53 20.50
C THR A 394 -17.75 -2.98 21.60
N ILE A 395 -17.87 -1.68 21.89
CA ILE A 395 -17.14 -0.99 22.93
C ILE A 395 -18.18 -0.53 23.96
N ASP A 396 -18.01 -0.95 25.21
CA ASP A 396 -18.94 -0.67 26.30
C ASP A 396 -20.43 -0.98 25.97
N GLY A 397 -20.66 -2.07 25.23
CA GLY A 397 -21.99 -2.51 24.81
C GLY A 397 -22.58 -1.73 23.62
N THR A 398 -21.87 -0.75 23.06
CA THR A 398 -22.30 0.03 21.91
C THR A 398 -21.59 -0.45 20.63
N PRO A 399 -22.31 -0.69 19.51
CA PRO A 399 -21.68 -1.00 18.25
C PRO A 399 -20.94 0.25 17.72
N CYS A 400 -19.63 0.11 17.51
CA CYS A 400 -18.75 1.15 17.01
C CYS A 400 -18.19 0.77 15.64
N GLU A 401 -18.02 1.78 14.81
CA GLU A 401 -17.39 1.68 13.48
C GLU A 401 -16.05 2.43 13.45
N PRO A 402 -15.09 1.99 12.61
CA PRO A 402 -13.86 2.72 12.43
C PRO A 402 -14.13 4.03 11.70
N VAL A 403 -13.50 5.10 12.16
CA VAL A 403 -13.48 6.41 11.49
C VAL A 403 -12.07 6.79 11.12
N GLU A 404 -11.93 7.55 10.05
CA GLU A 404 -10.65 7.92 9.46
C GLU A 404 -10.52 9.44 9.34
N THR A 405 -9.31 9.94 9.52
CA THR A 405 -8.94 11.29 9.12
C THR A 405 -8.68 11.28 7.63
N LEU A 406 -9.46 12.02 6.87
CA LEU A 406 -9.31 12.23 5.43
C LEU A 406 -8.73 13.62 5.19
N VAL A 407 -7.58 13.69 4.53
CA VAL A 407 -6.95 14.94 4.08
C VAL A 407 -7.00 14.97 2.55
N MET A 408 -7.52 16.05 2.01
CA MET A 408 -7.63 16.26 0.57
C MET A 408 -7.00 17.59 0.19
N ASP A 409 -6.28 17.60 -0.91
CA ASP A 409 -5.79 18.79 -1.58
C ASP A 409 -6.48 18.91 -2.93
N VAL A 410 -7.30 19.96 -3.10
CA VAL A 410 -8.21 20.10 -4.23
C VAL A 410 -8.13 21.50 -4.86
N PRO A 411 -8.38 21.63 -6.18
CA PRO A 411 -8.59 22.94 -6.80
C PRO A 411 -9.79 23.64 -6.15
N GLU A 412 -9.73 24.97 -6.03
CA GLU A 412 -10.79 25.79 -5.40
C GLU A 412 -12.17 25.52 -6.01
N GLU A 413 -12.25 25.28 -7.32
CA GLU A 413 -13.50 24.95 -8.04
C GLU A 413 -14.16 23.65 -7.56
N ALA A 414 -13.38 22.69 -7.04
CA ALA A 414 -13.85 21.38 -6.62
C ALA A 414 -14.25 21.31 -5.14
N VAL A 415 -13.91 22.32 -4.33
CA VAL A 415 -14.14 22.36 -2.88
C VAL A 415 -15.60 22.10 -2.53
N GLY A 416 -16.53 22.85 -3.13
CA GLY A 416 -17.96 22.71 -2.85
C GLY A 416 -18.50 21.32 -3.16
N GLY A 417 -18.06 20.73 -4.29
CA GLY A 417 -18.46 19.37 -4.68
C GLY A 417 -17.93 18.29 -3.74
N CYS A 418 -16.69 18.44 -3.23
CA CYS A 418 -16.11 17.50 -2.26
C CYS A 418 -16.83 17.58 -0.91
N ILE A 419 -17.12 18.79 -0.42
CA ILE A 419 -17.85 18.99 0.85
C ILE A 419 -19.26 18.39 0.78
N GLU A 420 -20.00 18.65 -0.31
CA GLU A 420 -21.35 18.11 -0.51
C GLU A 420 -21.36 16.57 -0.47
N LYS A 421 -20.44 15.94 -1.19
CA LYS A 421 -20.35 14.48 -1.27
C LYS A 421 -19.96 13.84 0.07
N LEU A 422 -19.00 14.43 0.79
CA LEU A 422 -18.61 13.96 2.12
C LEU A 422 -19.70 14.17 3.16
N GLY A 423 -20.47 15.27 3.07
CA GLY A 423 -21.62 15.51 3.93
C GLY A 423 -22.67 14.38 3.81
N THR A 424 -22.95 13.89 2.60
CA THR A 424 -23.88 12.76 2.39
C THR A 424 -23.32 11.44 2.96
N ARG A 425 -22.00 11.33 3.12
CA ARG A 425 -21.26 10.18 3.67
C ARG A 425 -20.90 10.32 5.16
N LYS A 426 -21.57 11.27 5.85
CA LYS A 426 -21.34 11.54 7.28
C LYS A 426 -19.94 12.05 7.62
N GLY A 427 -19.25 12.68 6.67
CA GLY A 427 -17.97 13.33 6.91
C GLY A 427 -18.16 14.62 7.73
N GLU A 428 -17.36 14.77 8.78
CA GLU A 428 -17.29 15.95 9.65
C GLU A 428 -16.04 16.77 9.29
N MET A 429 -16.24 17.97 8.72
CA MET A 429 -15.13 18.86 8.38
C MET A 429 -14.44 19.36 9.64
N GLN A 430 -13.13 19.20 9.72
CA GLN A 430 -12.29 19.64 10.82
C GLN A 430 -11.56 20.94 10.48
N ASN A 431 -10.97 21.01 9.28
CA ASN A 431 -10.20 22.16 8.83
C ASN A 431 -10.36 22.42 7.33
N MET A 432 -10.18 23.69 6.93
CA MET A 432 -10.12 24.11 5.55
C MET A 432 -9.14 25.28 5.40
N GLU A 433 -8.10 25.09 4.62
CA GLU A 433 -7.07 26.10 4.36
C GLU A 433 -6.87 26.28 2.85
N THR A 434 -6.96 27.53 2.41
CA THR A 434 -6.76 27.86 0.99
C THR A 434 -5.38 28.48 0.81
N GLY A 435 -4.55 27.82 -0.01
CA GLY A 435 -3.22 28.30 -0.38
C GLY A 435 -3.27 29.45 -1.38
N GLN A 436 -2.13 30.14 -1.53
CA GLN A 436 -1.98 31.21 -2.53
C GLN A 436 -1.91 30.70 -3.96
N ASP A 437 -1.72 29.39 -4.14
CA ASP A 437 -1.64 28.68 -5.40
C ASP A 437 -3.00 28.29 -6.00
N GLY A 438 -4.12 28.71 -5.35
CA GLY A 438 -5.49 28.38 -5.78
C GLY A 438 -5.91 26.94 -5.45
N ARG A 439 -5.18 26.28 -4.55
CA ARG A 439 -5.53 24.97 -4.01
C ARG A 439 -6.05 25.12 -2.60
N THR A 440 -6.94 24.22 -2.21
CA THR A 440 -7.53 24.19 -0.86
C THR A 440 -7.30 22.84 -0.24
N GLN A 441 -6.71 22.83 0.94
CA GLN A 441 -6.60 21.65 1.78
C GLN A 441 -7.87 21.53 2.62
N LEU A 442 -8.46 20.33 2.63
CA LEU A 442 -9.63 19.98 3.39
C LEU A 442 -9.31 18.80 4.31
N GLU A 443 -9.68 18.92 5.58
CA GLU A 443 -9.55 17.84 6.55
C GLU A 443 -10.91 17.43 7.09
N PHE A 444 -11.20 16.12 7.06
CA PHE A 444 -12.46 15.54 7.53
C PHE A 444 -12.21 14.34 8.43
N ILE A 445 -13.12 14.10 9.37
CA ILE A 445 -13.29 12.80 10.01
C ILE A 445 -14.48 12.12 9.36
N VAL A 446 -14.26 10.93 8.78
CA VAL A 446 -15.24 10.20 7.97
C VAL A 446 -15.33 8.75 8.44
N PRO A 447 -16.52 8.15 8.59
CA PRO A 447 -16.63 6.70 8.79
C PRO A 447 -15.96 5.95 7.64
N SER A 448 -15.13 4.92 7.94
CA SER A 448 -14.40 4.16 6.91
C SER A 448 -15.32 3.61 5.82
N ARG A 449 -16.55 3.16 6.18
CA ARG A 449 -17.55 2.73 5.19
C ARG A 449 -18.02 3.87 4.27
N GLY A 450 -17.90 5.13 4.68
CA GLY A 450 -18.18 6.31 3.85
C GLY A 450 -17.11 6.58 2.80
N LEU A 451 -15.90 6.07 3.00
CA LEU A 451 -14.80 6.19 2.04
C LEU A 451 -14.84 5.10 0.95
N ILE A 452 -15.53 3.98 1.21
CA ILE A 452 -15.71 2.93 0.19
C ILE A 452 -16.38 3.52 -1.05
N GLY A 453 -15.71 3.42 -2.22
CA GLY A 453 -16.16 3.99 -3.48
C GLY A 453 -16.08 5.53 -3.60
N PHE A 454 -15.56 6.23 -2.60
CA PHE A 454 -15.41 7.69 -2.65
C PHE A 454 -14.30 8.12 -3.61
N ARG A 455 -13.23 7.35 -3.74
CA ARG A 455 -12.07 7.69 -4.59
C ARG A 455 -12.46 7.93 -6.04
N GLY A 456 -13.30 7.09 -6.61
CA GLY A 456 -13.81 7.25 -7.97
C GLY A 456 -14.66 8.52 -8.15
N GLU A 457 -15.48 8.87 -7.15
CA GLU A 457 -16.23 10.12 -7.14
C GLU A 457 -15.32 11.35 -6.99
N PHE A 458 -14.33 11.26 -6.11
CA PHE A 458 -13.34 12.31 -5.88
C PHE A 458 -12.56 12.65 -7.15
N ILE A 459 -12.02 11.64 -7.85
CA ILE A 459 -11.29 11.82 -9.11
C ILE A 459 -12.19 12.52 -10.16
N ARG A 460 -13.45 12.15 -10.26
CA ARG A 460 -14.40 12.81 -11.19
C ARG A 460 -14.70 14.24 -10.77
N THR A 461 -14.90 14.50 -9.48
CA THR A 461 -15.21 15.83 -8.94
C THR A 461 -14.07 16.81 -9.14
N THR A 462 -12.83 16.31 -8.94
CA THR A 462 -11.60 17.11 -9.07
C THR A 462 -10.98 17.05 -10.48
N ARG A 463 -11.64 16.40 -11.46
CA ARG A 463 -11.13 16.16 -12.81
C ARG A 463 -9.73 15.51 -12.86
N GLY A 464 -9.42 14.73 -11.83
CA GLY A 464 -8.12 14.07 -11.68
C GLY A 464 -7.01 14.93 -11.06
N GLU A 465 -7.29 16.19 -10.72
CA GLU A 465 -6.29 17.11 -10.16
C GLU A 465 -6.23 17.06 -8.62
N GLY A 466 -7.21 16.42 -7.96
CA GLY A 466 -7.25 16.30 -6.51
C GLY A 466 -6.35 15.18 -6.00
N ILE A 467 -5.77 15.39 -4.83
CA ILE A 467 -4.99 14.40 -4.10
C ILE A 467 -5.69 14.13 -2.78
N MET A 468 -5.82 12.87 -2.38
CA MET A 468 -6.42 12.49 -1.11
C MET A 468 -5.57 11.46 -0.39
N SER A 469 -5.57 11.53 0.92
CA SER A 469 -4.99 10.55 1.82
C SER A 469 -5.90 10.38 3.02
N HIS A 470 -6.04 9.17 3.50
CA HIS A 470 -6.82 8.88 4.70
C HIS A 470 -6.06 7.92 5.61
N SER A 471 -6.30 8.01 6.91
CA SER A 471 -5.67 7.17 7.92
C SER A 471 -6.66 6.87 9.03
N PHE A 472 -6.56 5.67 9.62
CA PHE A 472 -7.37 5.31 10.77
C PHE A 472 -7.19 6.32 11.90
N PHE A 473 -8.30 6.76 12.50
CA PHE A 473 -8.31 7.68 13.62
C PHE A 473 -8.71 6.96 14.91
N GLU A 474 -9.96 6.51 15.01
CA GLU A 474 -10.49 5.82 16.20
C GLU A 474 -11.75 5.01 15.86
N TYR A 475 -12.31 4.31 16.85
CA TYR A 475 -13.64 3.71 16.76
C TYR A 475 -14.66 4.64 17.40
N ARG A 476 -15.75 4.97 16.68
CA ARG A 476 -16.88 5.79 17.17
C ARG A 476 -18.20 5.03 17.07
N PRO A 477 -19.22 5.38 17.89
CA PRO A 477 -20.56 4.84 17.73
C PRO A 477 -21.07 4.97 16.30
N MET A 478 -21.74 3.93 15.80
CA MET A 478 -22.22 3.86 14.41
C MET A 478 -23.18 5.00 14.09
N LEU A 479 -22.94 5.76 13.01
CA LEU A 479 -23.68 6.93 12.57
C LEU A 479 -24.89 6.62 11.66
N GLY A 480 -25.61 5.52 11.87
CA GLY A 480 -26.78 5.16 11.06
C GLY A 480 -26.40 4.67 9.66
N GLU A 481 -27.38 4.45 8.80
CA GLU A 481 -27.18 3.97 7.44
C GLU A 481 -27.04 5.14 6.46
N PHE A 482 -26.31 4.94 5.36
CA PHE A 482 -26.26 5.81 4.19
C PHE A 482 -26.04 4.98 2.92
N ASP A 483 -26.65 5.42 1.84
CA ASP A 483 -26.55 4.75 0.54
C ASP A 483 -25.26 5.17 -0.17
N THR A 484 -24.48 4.17 -0.59
CA THR A 484 -23.24 4.39 -1.36
C THR A 484 -23.47 4.39 -2.86
N ARG A 485 -24.49 3.67 -3.34
CA ARG A 485 -24.85 3.57 -4.75
C ARG A 485 -26.34 3.89 -4.96
N ARG A 486 -26.64 4.82 -5.87
CA ARG A 486 -28.01 5.25 -6.17
C ARG A 486 -28.68 4.50 -7.33
N ASN A 487 -27.88 3.97 -8.28
CA ASN A 487 -28.34 3.34 -9.51
C ASN A 487 -28.32 1.81 -9.40
N GLY A 488 -29.29 1.18 -10.06
CA GLY A 488 -29.32 -0.26 -10.23
C GLY A 488 -28.33 -0.74 -11.30
N VAL A 489 -28.32 -2.03 -11.56
CA VAL A 489 -27.43 -2.67 -12.54
C VAL A 489 -28.19 -3.24 -13.73
N LEU A 490 -27.52 -3.28 -14.88
CA LEU A 490 -27.97 -4.01 -16.07
C LEU A 490 -27.42 -5.44 -15.99
N ILE A 491 -28.29 -6.43 -16.05
CA ILE A 491 -27.97 -7.84 -15.84
C ILE A 491 -28.22 -8.63 -17.13
N ALA A 492 -27.30 -9.47 -17.53
CA ALA A 492 -27.48 -10.37 -18.68
C ALA A 492 -28.57 -11.42 -18.39
N PHE A 493 -29.59 -11.49 -19.24
CA PHE A 493 -30.72 -12.38 -19.12
C PHE A 493 -30.37 -13.84 -19.46
N GLU A 494 -29.49 -14.07 -20.44
CA GLU A 494 -29.11 -15.38 -20.96
C GLU A 494 -27.61 -15.47 -21.23
N GLU A 495 -27.12 -16.70 -21.43
CA GLU A 495 -25.74 -16.96 -21.85
C GLU A 495 -25.63 -16.79 -23.37
N GLY A 496 -24.50 -16.16 -23.81
CA GLY A 496 -24.24 -15.96 -25.23
C GLY A 496 -23.13 -14.94 -25.48
N THR A 497 -23.17 -14.36 -26.66
CA THR A 497 -22.25 -13.30 -27.07
C THR A 497 -23.00 -12.00 -27.29
N ALA A 498 -22.55 -10.92 -26.68
CA ALA A 498 -23.14 -9.60 -26.84
C ALA A 498 -23.02 -9.12 -28.28
N THR A 499 -24.14 -8.68 -28.86
CA THR A 499 -24.19 -8.18 -30.22
C THR A 499 -24.27 -6.65 -30.26
N PHE A 500 -23.69 -6.04 -31.27
CA PHE A 500 -23.79 -4.60 -31.49
C PHE A 500 -25.27 -4.13 -31.49
N TYR A 501 -26.14 -4.87 -32.20
CA TYR A 501 -27.55 -4.56 -32.32
C TYR A 501 -28.30 -4.52 -30.97
N ALA A 502 -28.05 -5.52 -30.12
CA ALA A 502 -28.70 -5.59 -28.82
C ALA A 502 -28.20 -4.51 -27.85
N LEU A 503 -26.89 -4.24 -27.86
CA LEU A 503 -26.29 -3.17 -27.04
C LEU A 503 -26.81 -1.79 -27.48
N LYS A 504 -26.87 -1.53 -28.79
CA LYS A 504 -27.36 -0.26 -29.32
C LYS A 504 -28.82 -0.02 -28.94
N ASN A 505 -29.69 -1.05 -29.01
CA ASN A 505 -31.10 -0.93 -28.62
C ASN A 505 -31.30 -0.73 -27.09
N ALA A 506 -30.30 -1.04 -26.29
CA ALA A 506 -30.38 -0.90 -24.85
C ALA A 506 -29.51 0.27 -24.29
N GLU A 507 -28.86 1.04 -25.16
CA GLU A 507 -27.98 2.16 -24.81
C GLU A 507 -28.67 3.23 -23.96
N ASP A 508 -29.97 3.51 -24.24
CA ASP A 508 -30.76 4.44 -23.46
C ASP A 508 -31.07 3.98 -22.01
N ARG A 509 -30.84 2.72 -21.70
CA ARG A 509 -31.13 2.14 -20.39
C ARG A 509 -30.01 2.40 -19.37
N GLY A 510 -28.79 2.63 -19.86
CA GLY A 510 -27.65 2.84 -18.99
C GLY A 510 -26.31 2.74 -19.69
N GLN A 511 -25.24 2.72 -18.91
CA GLN A 511 -23.87 2.67 -19.40
C GLN A 511 -23.32 1.24 -19.32
N PHE A 512 -22.82 0.70 -20.44
CA PHE A 512 -22.29 -0.66 -20.49
C PHE A 512 -20.83 -0.77 -20.02
N PHE A 513 -20.50 -1.94 -19.46
CA PHE A 513 -19.14 -2.37 -19.09
C PHE A 513 -18.55 -3.32 -20.11
N ILE A 514 -19.31 -3.76 -21.09
CA ILE A 514 -18.94 -4.76 -22.09
C ILE A 514 -19.02 -4.19 -23.51
N SER A 515 -18.21 -4.75 -24.39
CA SER A 515 -18.19 -4.44 -25.83
C SER A 515 -18.97 -5.49 -26.64
N PRO A 516 -19.36 -5.19 -27.88
CA PRO A 516 -19.81 -6.20 -28.82
C PRO A 516 -18.78 -7.32 -28.96
N GLY A 517 -19.24 -8.56 -29.01
CA GLY A 517 -18.35 -9.74 -29.06
C GLY A 517 -17.98 -10.32 -27.68
N THR A 518 -18.26 -9.62 -26.59
CA THR A 518 -18.02 -10.13 -25.24
C THR A 518 -18.96 -11.31 -24.93
N LYS A 519 -18.40 -12.41 -24.40
CA LYS A 519 -19.18 -13.53 -23.89
C LYS A 519 -19.80 -13.16 -22.55
N VAL A 520 -21.08 -13.43 -22.40
CA VAL A 520 -21.84 -13.16 -21.18
C VAL A 520 -22.57 -14.43 -20.71
N TYR A 521 -22.89 -14.49 -19.42
CA TYR A 521 -23.71 -15.53 -18.83
C TYR A 521 -24.87 -14.93 -18.03
N LYS A 522 -25.91 -15.70 -17.80
CA LYS A 522 -27.07 -15.26 -17.03
C LYS A 522 -26.68 -14.82 -15.61
N GLY A 523 -27.09 -13.61 -15.23
CA GLY A 523 -26.75 -13.01 -13.94
C GLY A 523 -25.44 -12.24 -13.92
N MET A 524 -24.69 -12.17 -15.03
CA MET A 524 -23.53 -11.30 -15.19
C MET A 524 -24.01 -9.84 -15.23
N ILE A 525 -23.38 -8.97 -14.46
CA ILE A 525 -23.62 -7.53 -14.51
C ILE A 525 -22.83 -6.97 -15.67
N ILE A 526 -23.53 -6.31 -16.59
CA ILE A 526 -23.00 -5.85 -17.88
C ILE A 526 -23.03 -4.35 -18.05
N GLY A 527 -23.57 -3.62 -17.06
CA GLY A 527 -23.65 -2.16 -17.09
C GLY A 527 -24.34 -1.59 -15.86
N GLU A 528 -24.33 -0.28 -15.75
CA GLU A 528 -25.07 0.51 -14.77
C GLU A 528 -26.39 1.00 -15.39
N ASN A 529 -27.49 0.85 -14.65
CA ASN A 529 -28.79 1.34 -15.08
C ASN A 529 -28.91 2.85 -14.78
N ASN A 530 -29.63 3.60 -15.62
CA ASN A 530 -29.99 5.00 -15.35
C ASN A 530 -31.04 5.16 -14.24
N ARG A 531 -31.61 4.04 -13.73
CA ARG A 531 -32.66 4.02 -12.70
C ARG A 531 -32.16 3.24 -11.47
N PRO A 532 -32.76 3.47 -10.28
CA PRO A 532 -32.35 2.77 -9.05
C PRO A 532 -32.60 1.25 -9.05
N GLN A 533 -33.44 0.73 -9.95
CA GLN A 533 -33.83 -0.67 -10.02
C GLN A 533 -32.91 -1.46 -10.95
N ASP A 534 -32.59 -2.71 -10.56
CA ASP A 534 -31.89 -3.64 -11.44
C ASP A 534 -32.76 -4.01 -12.65
N LEU A 535 -32.13 -4.21 -13.80
CA LEU A 535 -32.83 -4.52 -15.05
C LEU A 535 -32.13 -5.67 -15.78
N GLU A 536 -32.86 -6.76 -15.98
CA GLU A 536 -32.41 -7.86 -16.83
C GLU A 536 -32.66 -7.51 -18.31
N ILE A 537 -31.62 -7.63 -19.13
CA ILE A 537 -31.67 -7.35 -20.56
C ILE A 537 -31.03 -8.46 -21.37
N ASN A 538 -31.60 -8.71 -22.57
CA ASN A 538 -31.03 -9.65 -23.51
C ASN A 538 -30.09 -8.94 -24.48
N VAL A 539 -28.78 -9.10 -24.27
CA VAL A 539 -27.73 -8.49 -25.12
C VAL A 539 -27.20 -9.44 -26.19
N CYS A 540 -27.76 -10.66 -26.27
CA CYS A 540 -27.33 -11.67 -27.26
C CYS A 540 -28.21 -11.66 -28.54
N LYS A 541 -29.26 -10.86 -28.59
CA LYS A 541 -30.15 -10.79 -29.77
C LYS A 541 -29.43 -10.33 -31.03
N ALA A 542 -29.48 -11.13 -32.07
CA ALA A 542 -29.01 -10.75 -33.38
C ALA A 542 -30.08 -9.95 -34.14
N LYS A 543 -29.64 -9.04 -35.02
CA LYS A 543 -30.54 -8.37 -35.96
C LYS A 543 -31.17 -9.39 -36.91
N GLN A 544 -32.49 -9.52 -36.93
CA GLN A 544 -33.16 -10.36 -37.92
C GLN A 544 -32.95 -9.74 -39.32
N LEU A 545 -32.38 -10.55 -40.22
CA LEU A 545 -32.22 -10.15 -41.61
C LEU A 545 -33.64 -10.06 -42.26
N THR A 546 -34.10 -8.86 -42.49
CA THR A 546 -35.29 -8.63 -43.33
C THR A 546 -34.86 -8.36 -44.75
N ASN A 547 -35.56 -8.96 -45.74
CA ASN A 547 -35.28 -8.82 -47.18
C ASN A 547 -35.53 -7.39 -47.73
N MET A 548 -35.95 -6.44 -46.92
CA MET A 548 -36.12 -5.03 -47.32
C MET A 548 -34.82 -4.26 -47.04
N ARG A 549 -34.07 -3.99 -48.10
CA ARG A 549 -33.04 -2.96 -48.11
C ARG A 549 -33.74 -1.61 -48.23
N SER A 550 -33.86 -0.82 -47.16
CA SER A 550 -34.14 0.60 -47.27
C SER A 550 -32.88 1.28 -47.82
N ALA A 551 -32.99 1.89 -49.00
CA ALA A 551 -31.95 2.74 -49.60
C ALA A 551 -31.96 4.12 -48.89
N GLY A 552 -31.80 4.14 -47.58
CA GLY A 552 -31.54 5.33 -46.77
C GLY A 552 -30.13 5.29 -46.24
N ALA A 553 -29.45 6.42 -46.27
CA ALA A 553 -28.09 6.57 -45.78
C ALA A 553 -27.87 5.77 -44.49
N GLU A 554 -26.90 4.84 -44.50
CA GLU A 554 -26.39 4.24 -43.29
C GLU A 554 -25.75 5.38 -42.49
N GLU A 555 -26.49 5.99 -41.60
CA GLU A 555 -25.88 6.66 -40.46
C GLU A 555 -25.00 5.61 -39.81
N LEU A 556 -23.71 5.91 -39.73
CA LEU A 556 -22.73 5.08 -38.98
C LEU A 556 -23.19 5.10 -37.52
N ASP A 557 -24.05 4.14 -37.18
CA ASP A 557 -24.47 3.92 -35.79
C ASP A 557 -23.22 3.67 -34.93
N THR A 558 -22.84 4.65 -34.12
CA THR A 558 -21.78 4.52 -33.15
C THR A 558 -22.34 4.10 -31.79
N LEU A 559 -21.70 3.17 -31.10
CA LEU A 559 -22.04 2.81 -29.74
C LEU A 559 -21.15 3.65 -28.79
N GLN A 560 -21.69 4.07 -27.65
CA GLN A 560 -20.92 4.71 -26.63
C GLN A 560 -19.80 3.76 -26.17
N ALA A 561 -18.61 4.31 -25.91
CA ALA A 561 -17.50 3.51 -25.42
C ALA A 561 -17.86 2.88 -24.07
N PRO A 562 -17.66 1.57 -23.89
CA PRO A 562 -17.93 0.91 -22.62
C PRO A 562 -17.00 1.42 -21.52
N VAL A 563 -17.52 1.45 -20.31
CA VAL A 563 -16.71 1.74 -19.14
C VAL A 563 -15.79 0.56 -18.86
N GLN A 564 -14.48 0.79 -18.90
CA GLN A 564 -13.52 -0.25 -18.51
C GLN A 564 -13.56 -0.45 -16.99
N MET A 565 -13.87 -1.67 -16.57
CA MET A 565 -13.82 -2.08 -15.16
C MET A 565 -12.43 -2.58 -14.81
N THR A 566 -11.60 -1.71 -14.19
CA THR A 566 -10.39 -2.13 -13.50
C THR A 566 -10.75 -2.84 -12.19
N LEU A 567 -9.81 -3.53 -11.57
CA LEU A 567 -10.05 -4.21 -10.30
C LEU A 567 -10.53 -3.22 -9.22
N GLU A 568 -9.85 -2.09 -9.09
CA GLU A 568 -10.18 -1.05 -8.10
C GLU A 568 -11.58 -0.52 -8.32
N ARG A 569 -11.90 -0.14 -9.55
CA ARG A 569 -13.22 0.38 -9.91
C ARG A 569 -14.33 -0.64 -9.68
N ALA A 570 -14.03 -1.93 -9.93
CA ALA A 570 -14.98 -3.01 -9.70
C ALA A 570 -15.24 -3.24 -8.21
N LEU A 571 -14.18 -3.18 -7.36
CA LEU A 571 -14.29 -3.29 -5.90
C LEU A 571 -15.09 -2.13 -5.30
N GLU A 572 -14.87 -0.91 -5.78
CA GLU A 572 -15.64 0.27 -5.38
C GLU A 572 -17.12 0.20 -5.81
N TYR A 573 -17.39 -0.46 -6.95
CA TYR A 573 -18.72 -0.46 -7.60
C TYR A 573 -19.66 -1.51 -7.04
N ILE A 574 -19.16 -2.71 -6.68
CA ILE A 574 -20.02 -3.84 -6.29
C ILE A 574 -20.86 -3.55 -5.06
N GLY A 575 -22.12 -3.99 -5.10
CA GLY A 575 -23.06 -3.90 -3.98
C GLY A 575 -23.00 -5.13 -3.06
N PRO A 576 -23.75 -5.10 -1.93
CA PRO A 576 -23.73 -6.17 -0.92
C PRO A 576 -24.28 -7.50 -1.43
N ASP A 577 -25.09 -7.52 -2.47
CA ASP A 577 -25.68 -8.71 -3.10
C ASP A 577 -24.98 -9.10 -4.42
N GLU A 578 -23.76 -8.61 -4.61
CA GLU A 578 -22.96 -8.81 -5.80
C GLU A 578 -21.61 -9.44 -5.46
N MET A 579 -20.98 -10.05 -6.44
CA MET A 579 -19.64 -10.63 -6.33
C MET A 579 -18.79 -10.18 -7.52
N LEU A 580 -17.52 -9.96 -7.26
CA LEU A 580 -16.52 -9.74 -8.27
C LEU A 580 -15.85 -11.07 -8.61
N GLU A 581 -15.97 -11.52 -9.84
CA GLU A 581 -15.26 -12.67 -10.39
C GLU A 581 -13.90 -12.20 -10.93
N VAL A 582 -12.84 -12.72 -10.35
CA VAL A 582 -11.45 -12.40 -10.68
C VAL A 582 -10.80 -13.60 -11.32
N THR A 583 -10.28 -13.42 -12.53
CA THR A 583 -9.54 -14.43 -13.27
C THR A 583 -8.27 -13.82 -13.86
N PRO A 584 -7.29 -14.62 -14.31
CA PRO A 584 -6.09 -14.07 -14.94
C PRO A 584 -6.36 -13.15 -16.13
N GLU A 585 -7.42 -13.41 -16.89
CA GLU A 585 -7.73 -12.68 -18.13
C GLU A 585 -8.84 -11.64 -17.96
N SER A 586 -9.76 -11.84 -17.00
CA SER A 586 -11.00 -11.07 -16.94
C SER A 586 -11.39 -10.67 -15.51
N ILE A 587 -12.06 -9.52 -15.42
CA ILE A 587 -12.75 -9.05 -14.23
C ILE A 587 -14.23 -8.92 -14.59
N ARG A 588 -15.10 -9.65 -13.91
CA ARG A 588 -16.55 -9.69 -14.19
C ARG A 588 -17.35 -9.48 -12.93
N LEU A 589 -18.43 -8.74 -13.04
CA LEU A 589 -19.37 -8.50 -11.95
C LEU A 589 -20.55 -9.48 -12.08
N ARG A 590 -21.02 -9.99 -10.95
CA ARG A 590 -22.10 -10.96 -10.91
C ARG A 590 -23.10 -10.67 -9.81
N LYS A 591 -24.40 -10.77 -10.11
CA LYS A 591 -25.48 -10.73 -9.12
C LYS A 591 -25.63 -12.08 -8.42
N LEU A 592 -25.74 -12.08 -7.10
CA LEU A 592 -26.00 -13.30 -6.34
C LEU A 592 -27.46 -13.73 -6.50
N PRO A 593 -27.77 -15.04 -6.67
CA PRO A 593 -29.15 -15.52 -6.66
C PRO A 593 -29.77 -15.28 -5.27
N ALA A 594 -31.04 -14.86 -5.23
CA ALA A 594 -31.78 -14.52 -4.01
C ALA A 594 -31.73 -15.60 -2.90
N LYS A 595 -31.59 -16.89 -3.24
CA LYS A 595 -31.45 -18.01 -2.29
C LYS A 595 -30.10 -18.03 -1.56
N LYS A 596 -29.05 -17.38 -2.11
CA LYS A 596 -27.73 -17.31 -1.45
C LYS A 596 -27.62 -16.15 -0.46
N MET A 597 -28.50 -15.15 -0.53
CA MET A 597 -28.54 -14.02 0.39
C MET A 597 -29.04 -14.38 1.80
N ALA A 598 -29.89 -15.40 1.93
CA ALA A 598 -30.48 -15.82 3.21
C ALA A 598 -29.52 -16.58 4.15
N LYS A 599 -28.24 -16.77 3.76
CA LYS A 599 -27.20 -17.48 4.54
C LYS A 599 -26.00 -16.59 4.91
N ARG A 600 -26.20 -15.27 4.87
CA ARG A 600 -25.21 -14.31 5.36
C ARG A 600 -25.45 -13.92 6.81
#